data_f5b067803defc0f595c7a5307f3f77be
#
_entry.id   f5b067803defc0f595c7a5307f3f77be
#
_cell.length_a   1.000
_cell.length_b   1.000
_cell.length_c   1.000
_cell.angle_alpha   90.00
_cell.angle_beta   90.00
_cell.angle_gamma   90.00
#
_symmetry.space_group_name_H-M   'P 1'
#
loop_
_entity.id
_entity.type
_entity.pdbx_description
1 polymer ?
#
loop_
_entity_poly.entity_id
_entity_poly.type
_entity_poly.pdbx_seq_one_letter_code
_entity_poly.pdbx_strand_id
1 'polypeptide(L)'
;MATKNVKRQKRATKTRSRIELSENNRLTVFRSNSHIYAQISNHDGSKVIASASTLDASLKGDNNGNIEAATKVGKLIAERAIEKGINRVAFDRSGYKYHGRVKALAESAREAGLTF
;
A
#
# COMPACT_ATOMS: atom_id res chain seq x y z
N MET A 1 27.47 -5.91 9.04
CA MET A 1 26.81 -4.93 8.14
C MET A 1 25.32 -5.21 8.04
N ALA A 2 24.52 -4.16 7.98
CA ALA A 2 23.08 -4.32 7.81
C ALA A 2 22.75 -4.79 6.38
N THR A 3 21.90 -5.79 6.26
CA THR A 3 21.40 -6.27 4.96
C THR A 3 20.43 -5.25 4.35
N LYS A 4 20.14 -5.40 3.07
CA LYS A 4 19.12 -4.61 2.37
C LYS A 4 17.77 -4.64 3.11
N ASN A 5 17.39 -5.82 3.60
CA ASN A 5 16.12 -6.02 4.30
C ASN A 5 16.09 -5.28 5.65
N VAL A 6 17.17 -5.34 6.41
CA VAL A 6 17.29 -4.61 7.68
C VAL A 6 17.20 -3.10 7.46
N LYS A 7 17.88 -2.59 6.44
CA LYS A 7 17.82 -1.15 6.10
C LYS A 7 16.41 -0.73 5.70
N ARG A 8 15.71 -1.56 4.94
CA ARG A 8 14.31 -1.32 4.56
C ARG A 8 13.40 -1.27 5.78
N GLN A 9 13.56 -2.20 6.71
CA GLN A 9 12.77 -2.24 7.94
C GLN A 9 12.98 -1.00 8.79
N LYS A 10 14.21 -0.49 8.88
CA LYS A 10 14.51 0.75 9.59
C LYS A 10 13.81 1.95 8.97
N ARG A 11 13.78 2.05 7.63
CA ARG A 11 13.04 3.11 6.92
C ARG A 11 11.54 3.02 7.19
N ALA A 12 10.99 1.80 7.17
CA ALA A 12 9.58 1.57 7.45
C ALA A 12 9.21 2.01 8.87
N THR A 13 10.03 1.67 9.86
CA THR A 13 9.80 2.05 11.25
C THR A 13 9.74 3.57 11.42
N LYS A 14 10.65 4.29 10.78
CA LYS A 14 10.68 5.76 10.83
C LYS A 14 9.40 6.37 10.26
N THR A 15 8.94 5.88 9.12
CA THR A 15 7.71 6.34 8.48
C THR A 15 6.49 6.04 9.34
N ARG A 16 6.40 4.82 9.87
CA ARG A 16 5.28 4.40 10.73
C ARG A 16 5.17 5.23 12.01
N SER A 17 6.30 5.58 12.61
CA SER A 17 6.31 6.46 13.79
C SER A 17 5.69 7.83 13.48
N ARG A 18 5.99 8.39 12.32
CA ARG A 18 5.39 9.66 11.89
C ARG A 18 3.89 9.54 11.67
N ILE A 19 3.44 8.45 11.05
CA ILE A 19 2.02 8.20 10.78
C ILE A 19 1.24 8.03 12.08
N GLU A 20 1.78 7.33 13.05
CA GLU A 20 1.16 7.17 14.37
C GLU A 20 0.91 8.52 15.03
N LEU A 21 1.88 9.43 14.96
CA LEU A 21 1.75 10.78 15.51
C LEU A 21 0.72 11.62 14.75
N SER A 22 0.51 11.38 13.48
CA SER A 22 -0.43 12.15 12.66
C SER A 22 -1.89 11.76 12.83
N GLU A 23 -2.15 10.60 13.41
CA GLU A 23 -3.49 10.03 13.60
C GLU A 23 -4.27 9.76 12.29
N ASN A 24 -3.63 9.83 11.13
CA ASN A 24 -4.25 9.51 9.86
C ASN A 24 -4.36 7.99 9.66
N ASN A 25 -5.39 7.55 8.95
CA ASN A 25 -5.44 6.17 8.47
C ASN A 25 -4.24 5.92 7.56
N ARG A 26 -3.76 4.68 7.56
CA ARG A 26 -2.51 4.32 6.89
C ARG A 26 -2.77 3.39 5.71
N LEU A 27 -2.24 3.76 4.54
CA LEU A 27 -2.17 2.88 3.37
C LEU A 27 -0.79 2.24 3.37
N THR A 28 -0.73 0.94 3.62
CA THR A 28 0.52 0.18 3.66
C THR A 28 0.63 -0.72 2.44
N VAL A 29 1.80 -0.74 1.83
CA VAL A 29 2.11 -1.56 0.65
C VAL A 29 3.17 -2.59 1.01
N PHE A 30 2.93 -3.84 0.65
CA PHE A 30 3.91 -4.94 0.74
C PHE A 30 4.04 -5.57 -0.63
N ARG A 31 5.22 -6.09 -0.95
CA ARG A 31 5.44 -6.80 -2.20
C ARG A 31 6.35 -8.02 -2.02
N SER A 32 6.09 -9.03 -2.86
CA SER A 32 6.98 -10.15 -3.08
C SER A 32 7.37 -10.17 -4.57
N ASN A 33 8.14 -11.16 -5.00
CA ASN A 33 8.48 -11.29 -6.43
C ASN A 33 7.24 -11.46 -7.31
N SER A 34 6.23 -12.17 -6.84
CA SER A 34 5.07 -12.54 -7.64
C SER A 34 3.81 -11.73 -7.34
N HIS A 35 3.75 -11.05 -6.20
CA HIS A 35 2.52 -10.39 -5.76
C HIS A 35 2.78 -9.05 -5.11
N ILE A 36 1.76 -8.20 -5.10
CA ILE A 36 1.76 -6.94 -4.37
C ILE A 36 0.46 -6.84 -3.56
N TYR A 37 0.56 -6.24 -2.37
CA TYR A 37 -0.53 -6.14 -1.41
C TYR A 37 -0.66 -4.71 -0.93
N ALA A 38 -1.90 -4.28 -0.71
CA ALA A 38 -2.19 -2.99 -0.11
C ALA A 38 -3.23 -3.17 0.98
N GLN A 39 -3.08 -2.46 2.09
CA GLN A 39 -4.09 -2.45 3.14
C GLN A 39 -4.24 -1.07 3.74
N ILE A 40 -5.48 -0.74 4.10
CA ILE A 40 -5.81 0.45 4.84
C ILE A 40 -6.04 0.04 6.28
N SER A 41 -5.35 0.69 7.20
CA SER A 41 -5.49 0.44 8.63
C SER A 41 -5.63 1.77 9.37
N ASN A 42 -5.93 1.70 10.67
CA ASN A 42 -5.82 2.88 11.51
C ASN A 42 -4.35 3.30 11.65
N HIS A 43 -4.09 4.47 12.25
CA HIS A 43 -2.75 5.07 12.27
C HIS A 43 -1.66 4.21 12.91
N ASP A 44 -2.00 3.37 13.87
CA ASP A 44 -1.04 2.48 14.55
C ASP A 44 -0.97 1.07 13.94
N GLY A 45 -1.81 0.77 12.95
CA GLY A 45 -1.82 -0.53 12.30
C GLY A 45 -2.55 -1.64 13.06
N SER A 46 -3.18 -1.33 14.20
CA SER A 46 -3.83 -2.35 15.03
C SER A 46 -5.10 -2.92 14.43
N LYS A 47 -5.77 -2.18 13.54
CA LYS A 47 -7.02 -2.59 12.90
C LYS A 47 -6.96 -2.37 11.39
N VAL A 48 -7.13 -3.42 10.61
CA VAL A 48 -7.23 -3.36 9.16
C VAL A 48 -8.66 -3.05 8.76
N ILE A 49 -8.86 -2.00 7.98
CA ILE A 49 -10.18 -1.53 7.55
C ILE A 49 -10.52 -2.06 6.15
N ALA A 50 -9.56 -2.08 5.24
CA ALA A 50 -9.71 -2.56 3.88
C ALA A 50 -8.41 -3.16 3.39
N SER A 51 -8.48 -4.09 2.45
CA SER A 51 -7.29 -4.69 1.84
C SER A 51 -7.55 -5.04 0.38
N ALA A 52 -6.48 -5.12 -0.40
CA ALA A 52 -6.50 -5.57 -1.79
C ALA A 52 -5.14 -6.16 -2.14
N SER A 53 -5.11 -7.12 -3.05
CA SER A 53 -3.87 -7.72 -3.51
C SER A 53 -4.05 -8.34 -4.89
N THR A 54 -2.94 -8.71 -5.52
CA THR A 54 -2.96 -9.47 -6.78
C THR A 54 -3.54 -10.88 -6.59
N LEU A 55 -3.66 -11.36 -5.35
CA LEU A 55 -4.32 -12.63 -5.03
C LEU A 55 -5.84 -12.51 -4.96
N ASP A 56 -6.37 -11.29 -5.00
CA ASP A 56 -7.80 -11.04 -4.94
C ASP A 56 -8.49 -11.66 -6.15
N ALA A 57 -9.62 -12.33 -5.92
CA ALA A 57 -10.35 -13.02 -6.99
C ALA A 57 -10.77 -12.08 -8.13
N SER A 58 -11.06 -10.82 -7.82
CA SER A 58 -11.43 -9.82 -8.83
C SER A 58 -10.26 -9.39 -9.72
N LEU A 59 -9.02 -9.70 -9.34
CA LEU A 59 -7.80 -9.30 -10.06
C LEU A 59 -6.99 -10.47 -10.59
N LYS A 60 -7.47 -11.70 -10.45
CA LYS A 60 -6.74 -12.86 -10.95
C LYS A 60 -6.51 -12.78 -12.45
N GLY A 61 -5.24 -12.93 -12.84
CA GLY A 61 -4.81 -12.90 -14.22
C GLY A 61 -3.38 -13.41 -14.31
N ASP A 62 -2.85 -13.45 -15.53
CA ASP A 62 -1.55 -14.08 -15.81
C ASP A 62 -0.33 -13.26 -15.36
N ASN A 63 -0.52 -11.97 -15.04
CA ASN A 63 0.59 -11.04 -14.78
C ASN A 63 0.51 -10.41 -13.39
N ASN A 64 0.55 -11.25 -12.34
CA ASN A 64 0.32 -10.79 -10.97
C ASN A 64 1.48 -9.99 -10.35
N GLY A 65 2.69 -10.09 -10.91
CA GLY A 65 3.87 -9.46 -10.34
C GLY A 65 4.36 -8.20 -11.06
N ASN A 66 3.62 -7.68 -12.04
CA ASN A 66 4.07 -6.55 -12.85
C ASN A 66 3.42 -5.21 -12.46
N ILE A 67 3.83 -4.14 -13.16
CA ILE A 67 3.31 -2.79 -12.94
C ILE A 67 1.82 -2.70 -13.22
N GLU A 68 1.34 -3.39 -14.25
CA GLU A 68 -0.08 -3.41 -14.61
C GLU A 68 -0.92 -4.01 -13.48
N ALA A 69 -0.48 -5.11 -12.89
CA ALA A 69 -1.16 -5.72 -11.74
C ALA A 69 -1.17 -4.76 -10.54
N ALA A 70 -0.07 -4.07 -10.26
CA ALA A 70 0.02 -3.07 -9.19
C ALA A 70 -0.97 -1.92 -9.41
N THR A 71 -1.13 -1.48 -10.65
CA THR A 71 -2.11 -0.44 -11.01
C THR A 71 -3.53 -0.89 -10.66
N LYS A 72 -3.88 -2.14 -10.96
CA LYS A 72 -5.19 -2.70 -10.62
C LYS A 72 -5.41 -2.78 -9.11
N VAL A 73 -4.39 -3.17 -8.35
CA VAL A 73 -4.45 -3.21 -6.88
C VAL A 73 -4.67 -1.82 -6.31
N GLY A 74 -3.97 -0.81 -6.83
CA GLY A 74 -4.13 0.58 -6.39
C GLY A 74 -5.56 1.09 -6.59
N LYS A 75 -6.15 0.81 -7.75
CA LYS A 75 -7.54 1.17 -8.03
C LYS A 75 -8.50 0.45 -7.08
N LEU A 76 -8.30 -0.84 -6.86
CA LEU A 76 -9.17 -1.64 -6.00
C LEU A 76 -9.11 -1.19 -4.54
N ILE A 77 -7.92 -0.93 -4.01
CA ILE A 77 -7.80 -0.46 -2.62
C ILE A 77 -8.44 0.90 -2.43
N ALA A 78 -8.32 1.79 -3.40
CA ALA A 78 -8.96 3.10 -3.36
C ALA A 78 -10.49 2.97 -3.36
N GLU A 79 -11.05 2.13 -4.22
CA GLU A 79 -12.48 1.88 -4.27
C GLU A 79 -13.00 1.34 -2.94
N ARG A 80 -12.29 0.39 -2.36
CA ARG A 80 -12.67 -0.22 -1.06
C ARG A 80 -12.56 0.77 0.09
N ALA A 81 -11.56 1.64 0.07
CA ALA A 81 -11.40 2.69 1.08
C ALA A 81 -12.55 3.71 1.01
N ILE A 82 -12.90 4.14 -0.18
CA ILE A 82 -13.98 5.10 -0.40
C ILE A 82 -15.32 4.54 0.03
N GLU A 83 -15.58 3.25 -0.21
CA GLU A 83 -16.78 2.57 0.28
C GLU A 83 -16.87 2.61 1.81
N LYS A 84 -15.74 2.65 2.50
CA LYS A 84 -15.68 2.75 3.97
C LYS A 84 -15.65 4.20 4.46
N GLY A 85 -15.80 5.17 3.56
CA GLY A 85 -15.78 6.58 3.91
C GLY A 85 -14.39 7.16 4.10
N ILE A 86 -13.35 6.47 3.66
CA ILE A 86 -11.96 6.91 3.79
C ILE A 86 -11.48 7.43 2.45
N ASN A 87 -11.11 8.72 2.38
CA ASN A 87 -10.55 9.31 1.18
C ASN A 87 -9.15 9.90 1.40
N ARG A 88 -8.73 10.07 2.65
CA ARG A 88 -7.42 10.61 3.01
C ARG A 88 -6.64 9.61 3.84
N VAL A 89 -5.40 9.34 3.43
CA VAL A 89 -4.53 8.37 4.11
C VAL A 89 -3.10 8.88 4.16
N ALA A 90 -2.31 8.34 5.08
CA ALA A 90 -0.87 8.50 5.09
C ALA A 90 -0.26 7.27 4.39
N PHE A 91 0.66 7.50 3.46
CA PHE A 91 1.24 6.43 2.68
C PHE A 91 2.45 5.81 3.39
N ASP A 92 2.38 4.50 3.63
CA ASP A 92 3.46 3.70 4.17
C ASP A 92 3.89 2.66 3.13
N ARG A 93 5.00 2.91 2.45
CA ARG A 93 5.53 2.01 1.44
C ARG A 93 6.42 0.90 2.02
N SER A 94 6.37 0.68 3.33
CA SER A 94 7.12 -0.38 4.04
C SER A 94 8.64 -0.31 3.81
N GLY A 95 9.17 0.91 3.60
CA GLY A 95 10.59 1.13 3.34
C GLY A 95 11.04 0.77 1.93
N TYR A 96 10.16 0.32 1.06
CA TYR A 96 10.48 0.09 -0.35
C TYR A 96 10.72 1.41 -1.08
N LYS A 97 11.52 1.38 -2.14
CA LYS A 97 11.72 2.56 -2.98
C LYS A 97 10.42 2.94 -3.70
N TYR A 98 10.17 4.23 -3.84
CA TYR A 98 9.03 4.75 -4.61
C TYR A 98 9.33 4.64 -6.10
N HIS A 99 9.21 3.40 -6.62
CA HIS A 99 9.59 3.05 -7.97
C HIS A 99 8.82 1.80 -8.43
N GLY A 100 8.67 1.63 -9.74
CA GLY A 100 8.07 0.45 -10.34
C GLY A 100 6.67 0.17 -9.81
N ARG A 101 6.48 -1.03 -9.27
CA ARG A 101 5.17 -1.49 -8.77
C ARG A 101 4.62 -0.63 -7.64
N VAL A 102 5.46 -0.22 -6.71
CA VAL A 102 5.03 0.61 -5.57
C VAL A 102 4.52 1.96 -6.07
N LYS A 103 5.24 2.60 -6.99
CA LYS A 103 4.84 3.86 -7.60
C LYS A 103 3.53 3.71 -8.39
N ALA A 104 3.41 2.64 -9.19
CA ALA A 104 2.23 2.39 -10.00
C ALA A 104 0.98 2.23 -9.13
N LEU A 105 1.08 1.48 -8.03
CA LEU A 105 -0.01 1.31 -7.07
C LEU A 105 -0.42 2.67 -6.46
N ALA A 106 0.56 3.44 -6.01
CA ALA A 106 0.29 4.73 -5.36
C ALA A 106 -0.39 5.71 -6.32
N GLU A 107 0.12 5.84 -7.54
CA GLU A 107 -0.46 6.75 -8.55
C GLU A 107 -1.88 6.33 -8.92
N SER A 108 -2.11 5.03 -9.09
CA SER A 108 -3.44 4.49 -9.40
C SER A 108 -4.43 4.76 -8.27
N ALA A 109 -4.01 4.59 -7.02
CA ALA A 109 -4.86 4.88 -5.87
C ALA A 109 -5.23 6.36 -5.79
N ARG A 110 -4.29 7.25 -6.11
CA ARG A 110 -4.56 8.70 -6.19
C ARG A 110 -5.56 9.03 -7.29
N GLU A 111 -5.40 8.46 -8.47
CA GLU A 111 -6.33 8.65 -9.60
C GLU A 111 -7.73 8.18 -9.26
N ALA A 112 -7.85 7.14 -8.47
CA ALA A 112 -9.15 6.58 -8.07
C ALA A 112 -9.80 7.32 -6.88
N GLY A 113 -9.16 8.34 -6.34
CA GLY A 113 -9.77 9.23 -5.36
C GLY A 113 -9.12 9.32 -4.00
N LEU A 114 -8.08 8.55 -3.71
CA LEU A 114 -7.36 8.68 -2.45
C LEU A 114 -6.45 9.92 -2.46
N THR A 115 -6.37 10.58 -1.32
CA THR A 115 -5.53 11.76 -1.11
C THR A 115 -4.38 11.40 -0.17
N PHE A 116 -3.18 11.54 -0.65
CA PHE A 116 -1.97 11.38 0.15
C PHE A 116 -0.75 11.96 -0.54
#